data_27b9c226030f555f647e18a6138ff6ba
#
_entry.id   27b9c226030f555f647e18a6138ff6ba
#
_cell.length_a   1.000
_cell.length_b   1.000
_cell.length_c   1.000
_cell.angle_alpha   90.00
_cell.angle_beta   90.00
_cell.angle_gamma   90.00
#
_symmetry.space_group_name_H-M   'P 1'
#
loop_
_entity.id
_entity.type
_entity.pdbx_description
1 polymer ?
#
loop_
_entity_poly.entity_id
_entity_poly.type
_entity_poly.pdbx_seq_one_letter_code
_entity_poly.pdbx_strand_id
1 'polypeptide(L)'
;MIASLAFSQRGKTGDKTFSDRFPEEELTLSSASLKMVNEVDHDIIVLVRDQEKKYLRHVYIRNNDEYTFSDLPITRLYVQFKSKEFYFEDKELTVINFGEKHTFNFFFDPTKIQNYVMITEEEFFKP
;
A
#
# COMPACT_ATOMS: atom_id res chain seq x y z
N MET A 1 33.64 2.66 -1.88
CA MET A 1 33.05 2.61 -1.95
C MET A 1 32.10 2.57 -1.88
N ILE A 2 31.85 2.80 -2.05
CA ILE A 2 31.03 2.84 -2.02
C ILE A 2 30.10 2.53 -2.32
N ALA A 3 29.94 2.60 -2.69
CA ALA A 3 29.11 2.38 -3.15
C ALA A 3 28.43 1.59 -2.92
N SER A 4 28.42 1.10 -2.73
CA SER A 4 27.73 0.34 -2.63
C SER A 4 26.91 0.36 -1.97
N LEU A 5 26.92 0.87 -1.53
CA LEU A 5 26.13 1.07 -0.88
C LEU A 5 24.92 1.19 -1.06
N ALA A 6 25.12 1.68 -1.40
CA ALA A 6 23.84 2.15 -1.78
C ALA A 6 23.03 1.07 -2.34
N PHE A 7 23.48 0.21 -2.74
CA PHE A 7 22.81 -0.63 -3.33
C PHE A 7 22.15 -1.59 -2.65
N SER A 8 22.53 -1.63 -1.70
CA SER A 8 21.73 -2.38 -0.88
C SER A 8 20.50 -1.65 -0.69
N GLN A 9 20.13 -0.92 -1.62
CA GLN A 9 19.03 -0.10 -1.54
C GLN A 9 17.73 -0.73 -1.49
N ARG A 10 17.63 -2.00 -1.36
CA ARG A 10 16.38 -2.67 -1.10
C ARG A 10 15.82 -2.15 0.22
N GLY A 11 14.57 -1.67 0.21
CA GLY A 11 13.88 -1.20 1.40
C GLY A 11 13.61 -2.30 2.41
N LYS A 12 13.14 -1.91 3.57
CA LYS A 12 12.69 -2.81 4.63
C LYS A 12 11.20 -2.67 4.79
N THR A 13 10.53 -3.76 5.14
CA THR A 13 9.10 -3.69 5.44
C THR A 13 8.87 -2.69 6.55
N GLY A 14 7.91 -1.78 6.32
CA GLY A 14 7.60 -0.69 7.23
C GLY A 14 8.19 0.65 6.80
N ASP A 15 9.10 0.68 5.83
CA ASP A 15 9.69 1.92 5.36
C ASP A 15 8.63 2.81 4.70
N LYS A 16 8.71 4.12 4.94
CA LYS A 16 7.88 5.13 4.31
C LYS A 16 8.67 5.76 3.17
N THR A 17 8.93 4.96 2.15
CA THR A 17 9.85 5.28 1.05
C THR A 17 9.57 6.62 0.35
N PHE A 18 8.30 6.99 0.24
CA PHE A 18 7.91 8.20 -0.46
C PHE A 18 7.31 9.26 0.47
N SER A 19 7.75 9.30 1.72
CA SER A 19 7.20 10.25 2.69
C SER A 19 7.37 11.72 2.27
N ASP A 20 8.39 12.02 1.47
CA ASP A 20 8.63 13.36 0.95
C ASP A 20 7.70 13.72 -0.22
N ARG A 21 6.97 12.74 -0.75
CA ARG A 21 6.08 12.93 -1.89
C ARG A 21 4.60 13.03 -1.49
N PHE A 22 4.30 12.77 -0.23
CA PHE A 22 2.94 12.75 0.27
C PHE A 22 2.78 13.68 1.47
N PRO A 23 1.56 14.15 1.76
CA PRO A 23 1.32 14.95 2.97
C PRO A 23 1.51 14.09 4.21
N GLU A 24 1.59 14.73 5.37
CA GLU A 24 1.69 14.02 6.63
C GLU A 24 0.45 13.16 6.87
N GLU A 25 0.67 12.02 7.50
CA GLU A 25 -0.41 11.11 7.84
C GLU A 25 -1.25 11.71 8.98
N GLU A 26 -2.56 11.66 8.83
CA GLU A 26 -3.46 12.09 9.88
C GLU A 26 -3.68 10.93 10.86
N LEU A 27 -3.62 11.25 12.14
CA LEU A 27 -3.88 10.27 13.19
C LEU A 27 -5.35 10.26 13.52
N THR A 28 -5.93 9.07 13.57
CA THR A 28 -7.32 8.88 13.98
C THR A 28 -7.37 7.84 15.08
N LEU A 29 -8.38 7.89 15.93
CA LEU A 29 -8.55 6.94 17.02
C LEU A 29 -9.72 6.01 16.72
N SER A 30 -9.62 5.26 15.64
CA SER A 30 -10.71 4.41 15.18
C SER A 30 -10.60 2.96 15.63
N SER A 31 -9.43 2.54 16.08
CA SER A 31 -9.09 1.14 16.35
C SER A 31 -9.26 0.23 15.13
N ALA A 32 -9.46 0.80 13.95
CA ALA A 32 -9.55 0.04 12.71
C ALA A 32 -8.16 -0.23 12.17
N SER A 33 -7.92 -1.44 11.70
CA SER A 33 -6.62 -1.80 11.14
C SER A 33 -6.77 -2.59 9.85
N LEU A 34 -5.76 -2.46 8.99
CA LEU A 34 -5.71 -3.14 7.71
C LEU A 34 -4.35 -3.80 7.57
N LYS A 35 -4.35 -5.12 7.58
CA LYS A 35 -3.15 -5.91 7.42
C LYS A 35 -2.92 -6.17 5.94
N MET A 36 -1.77 -5.78 5.45
CA MET A 36 -1.35 -5.99 4.06
C MET A 36 -0.38 -7.15 4.02
N VAL A 37 -0.71 -8.20 3.29
CA VAL A 37 0.13 -9.40 3.17
C VAL A 37 0.66 -9.47 1.74
N ASN A 38 1.97 -9.42 1.58
CA ASN A 38 2.60 -9.50 0.27
C ASN A 38 3.02 -10.93 -0.04
N GLU A 39 2.24 -11.61 -0.86
CA GLU A 39 2.51 -12.99 -1.27
C GLU A 39 3.06 -13.07 -2.70
N VAL A 40 3.38 -11.93 -3.32
CA VAL A 40 4.02 -11.95 -4.63
C VAL A 40 5.53 -12.15 -4.48
N ASP A 41 6.20 -12.41 -5.57
CA ASP A 41 7.63 -12.79 -5.56
C ASP A 41 8.60 -11.62 -5.54
N HIS A 42 8.11 -10.41 -5.30
CA HIS A 42 8.96 -9.21 -5.23
C HIS A 42 8.39 -8.21 -4.23
N ASP A 43 9.21 -7.21 -3.91
CA ASP A 43 8.80 -6.16 -2.98
C ASP A 43 7.78 -5.23 -3.64
N ILE A 44 6.86 -4.68 -2.85
CA ILE A 44 5.85 -3.74 -3.34
C ILE A 44 5.76 -2.54 -2.41
N ILE A 45 5.20 -1.46 -2.92
CA ILE A 45 4.84 -0.30 -2.10
C ILE A 45 3.33 -0.16 -2.17
N VAL A 46 2.68 -0.20 -1.02
CA VAL A 46 1.23 -0.14 -0.89
C VAL A 46 0.80 1.23 -0.43
N LEU A 47 -0.23 1.75 -1.06
CA LEU A 47 -0.80 3.06 -0.78
C LEU A 47 -2.28 2.91 -0.49
N VAL A 48 -2.78 3.62 0.51
CA VAL A 48 -4.21 3.63 0.84
C VAL A 48 -4.73 5.04 0.72
N ARG A 49 -5.87 5.19 0.05
CA ARG A 49 -6.56 6.46 -0.12
C ARG A 49 -8.01 6.34 0.36
N ASP A 50 -8.60 7.45 0.79
CA ASP A 50 -10.01 7.45 1.13
C ASP A 50 -10.89 7.43 -0.13
N GLN A 51 -12.20 7.45 0.03
CA GLN A 51 -13.12 7.37 -1.11
C GLN A 51 -13.08 8.58 -2.04
N GLU A 52 -12.49 9.69 -1.59
CA GLU A 52 -12.27 10.87 -2.41
C GLU A 52 -10.87 10.88 -3.01
N LYS A 53 -10.16 9.77 -2.84
CA LYS A 53 -8.78 9.56 -3.29
C LYS A 53 -7.75 10.45 -2.61
N LYS A 54 -8.08 10.93 -1.41
CA LYS A 54 -7.12 11.65 -0.58
C LYS A 54 -6.14 10.64 0.02
N TYR A 55 -4.86 10.98 0.02
CA TYR A 55 -3.81 10.14 0.59
C TYR A 55 -4.04 9.88 2.08
N LEU A 56 -3.86 8.64 2.51
CA LEU A 56 -3.92 8.25 3.93
C LEU A 56 -2.60 7.69 4.44
N ARG A 57 -2.11 6.63 3.83
CA ARG A 57 -0.92 5.91 4.29
C ARG A 57 -0.20 5.27 3.11
N HIS A 58 1.09 4.99 3.28
CA HIS A 58 1.82 4.11 2.38
C HIS A 58 2.90 3.36 3.15
N VAL A 59 3.38 2.26 2.56
CA VAL A 59 4.40 1.44 3.20
C VAL A 59 5.10 0.56 2.17
N TYR A 60 6.39 0.29 2.41
CA TYR A 60 7.18 -0.69 1.66
C TYR A 60 7.00 -2.05 2.32
N ILE A 61 6.71 -3.10 1.54
CA ILE A 61 6.56 -4.45 2.06
C ILE A 61 7.39 -5.41 1.22
N ARG A 62 8.33 -6.10 1.85
CA ARG A 62 9.14 -7.12 1.18
C ARG A 62 8.27 -8.30 0.76
N ASN A 63 8.74 -9.05 -0.23
CA ASN A 63 8.05 -10.27 -0.63
C ASN A 63 7.94 -11.24 0.54
N ASN A 64 6.82 -11.93 0.62
CA ASN A 64 6.50 -12.87 1.69
C ASN A 64 6.49 -12.23 3.09
N ASP A 65 6.22 -10.95 3.17
CA ASP A 65 6.14 -10.24 4.43
C ASP A 65 4.81 -9.51 4.54
N GLU A 66 4.55 -8.90 5.69
CA GLU A 66 3.29 -8.24 5.95
C GLU A 66 3.48 -6.98 6.79
N TYR A 67 2.52 -6.08 6.71
CA TYR A 67 2.51 -4.85 7.49
C TYR A 67 1.07 -4.48 7.81
N THR A 68 0.82 -3.97 9.03
CA THR A 68 -0.50 -3.55 9.45
C THR A 68 -0.56 -2.03 9.59
N PHE A 69 -1.47 -1.42 8.84
CA PHE A 69 -1.82 -0.02 9.05
C PHE A 69 -2.80 0.04 10.22
N SER A 70 -2.51 0.88 11.20
CA SER A 70 -3.35 1.04 12.39
C SER A 70 -4.05 2.39 12.39
N ASP A 71 -5.15 2.47 13.14
CA ASP A 71 -5.88 3.73 13.34
C ASP A 71 -6.26 4.42 12.04
N LEU A 72 -6.78 3.64 11.11
CA LEU A 72 -7.27 4.17 9.84
C LEU A 72 -8.63 4.83 10.04
N PRO A 73 -8.95 5.86 9.25
CA PRO A 73 -10.29 6.43 9.27
C PRO A 73 -11.34 5.38 8.92
N ILE A 74 -12.53 5.49 9.50
CA ILE A 74 -13.64 4.63 9.14
C ILE A 74 -14.13 5.09 7.78
N THR A 75 -13.88 4.30 6.74
CA THR A 75 -14.23 4.74 5.38
C THR A 75 -14.10 3.60 4.38
N ARG A 76 -14.41 3.93 3.14
CA ARG A 76 -14.12 3.06 2.00
C ARG A 76 -12.76 3.46 1.47
N LEU A 77 -11.91 2.48 1.27
CA LEU A 77 -10.52 2.72 0.91
C LEU A 77 -10.22 2.23 -0.49
N TYR A 78 -9.49 3.05 -1.25
CA TYR A 78 -8.84 2.59 -2.45
C TYR A 78 -7.47 2.04 -2.06
N VAL A 79 -7.15 0.85 -2.52
CA VAL A 79 -5.83 0.25 -2.34
C VAL A 79 -5.08 0.35 -3.65
N GLN A 80 -3.95 1.02 -3.63
CA GLN A 80 -3.06 1.17 -4.77
C GLN A 80 -1.71 0.55 -4.43
N PHE A 81 -0.97 0.13 -5.43
CA PHE A 81 0.37 -0.41 -5.17
C PHE A 81 1.28 -0.24 -6.37
N LYS A 82 2.57 -0.09 -6.05
CA LYS A 82 3.63 -0.06 -7.04
C LYS A 82 4.29 -1.43 -7.04
N SER A 83 4.30 -2.08 -8.19
CA SER A 83 4.93 -3.39 -8.39
C SER A 83 5.93 -3.23 -9.52
N LYS A 84 7.22 -3.34 -9.20
CA LYS A 84 8.31 -3.07 -10.15
C LYS A 84 8.19 -1.65 -10.70
N GLU A 85 7.95 -1.49 -11.99
CA GLU A 85 7.86 -0.19 -12.64
C GLU A 85 6.41 0.27 -12.84
N PHE A 86 5.45 -0.54 -12.42
CA PHE A 86 4.05 -0.30 -12.73
C PHE A 86 3.25 0.05 -11.49
N TYR A 87 2.15 0.76 -11.70
CA TYR A 87 1.26 1.23 -10.66
C TYR A 87 -0.14 0.68 -10.89
N PHE A 88 -0.79 0.24 -9.84
CA PHE A 88 -2.09 -0.42 -9.93
C PHE A 88 -3.05 0.08 -8.86
N GLU A 89 -4.35 -0.08 -9.14
CA GLU A 89 -5.40 0.19 -8.19
C GLU A 89 -6.37 -0.99 -8.18
N ASP A 90 -6.78 -1.44 -6.98
CA ASP A 90 -7.80 -2.46 -6.86
C ASP A 90 -9.13 -1.89 -7.35
N LYS A 91 -9.84 -2.65 -8.15
CA LYS A 91 -11.13 -2.25 -8.71
C LYS A 91 -12.20 -2.11 -7.63
N GLU A 92 -12.06 -2.84 -6.53
CA GLU A 92 -13.02 -2.82 -5.43
C GLU A 92 -12.54 -1.95 -4.30
N LEU A 93 -13.48 -1.19 -3.71
CA LEU A 93 -13.19 -0.45 -2.50
C LEU A 93 -13.15 -1.40 -1.32
N THR A 94 -12.16 -1.21 -0.46
CA THR A 94 -12.09 -1.94 0.80
C THR A 94 -12.85 -1.13 1.85
N VAL A 95 -13.85 -1.74 2.49
CA VAL A 95 -14.64 -1.07 3.52
C VAL A 95 -14.12 -1.46 4.89
N ILE A 96 -13.79 -0.46 5.71
CA ILE A 96 -13.32 -0.70 7.08
C ILE A 96 -14.24 0.04 8.05
N ASN A 97 -14.69 -0.67 9.07
CA ASN A 97 -15.55 -0.15 10.12
C ASN A 97 -14.78 0.03 11.43
N PHE A 98 -15.38 0.76 12.36
CA PHE A 98 -14.78 1.00 13.67
C PHE A 98 -14.39 -0.32 14.35
N GLY A 99 -13.15 -0.38 14.82
CA GLY A 99 -12.64 -1.55 15.52
C GLY A 99 -12.38 -2.78 14.65
N GLU A 100 -12.63 -2.68 13.36
CA GLU A 100 -12.47 -3.81 12.45
C GLU A 100 -11.01 -4.08 12.16
N LYS A 101 -10.68 -5.37 12.07
CA LYS A 101 -9.36 -5.83 11.62
C LYS A 101 -9.57 -6.53 10.29
N HIS A 102 -9.06 -5.94 9.23
CA HIS A 102 -9.23 -6.45 7.88
C HIS A 102 -7.89 -6.88 7.30
N THR A 103 -7.89 -7.92 6.47
CA THR A 103 -6.67 -8.41 5.82
C THR A 103 -6.83 -8.30 4.31
N PHE A 104 -5.82 -7.74 3.65
CA PHE A 104 -5.75 -7.63 2.21
C PHE A 104 -4.52 -8.40 1.72
N ASN A 105 -4.72 -9.35 0.81
CA ASN A 105 -3.64 -10.18 0.30
C ASN A 105 -3.28 -9.81 -1.13
N PHE A 106 -2.00 -9.56 -1.37
CA PHE A 106 -1.44 -9.36 -2.71
C PHE A 106 -0.85 -10.68 -3.15
N PHE A 107 -1.42 -11.27 -4.20
CA PHE A 107 -0.90 -12.52 -4.74
C PHE A 107 -1.14 -12.57 -6.25
N PHE A 108 -0.37 -13.41 -6.91
CA PHE A 108 -0.53 -13.62 -8.34
C PHE A 108 -1.08 -15.02 -8.58
N ASP A 109 -2.20 -15.10 -9.28
CA ASP A 109 -2.82 -16.36 -9.66
C ASP A 109 -3.18 -16.29 -11.17
N PRO A 110 -2.40 -16.96 -12.02
CA PRO A 110 -2.64 -16.87 -13.47
C PRO A 110 -3.95 -17.52 -13.91
N THR A 111 -4.62 -18.27 -13.04
CA THR A 111 -5.89 -18.91 -13.37
C THR A 111 -7.09 -18.02 -13.05
N LYS A 112 -6.88 -16.89 -12.40
CA LYS A 112 -7.96 -15.98 -11.97
C LYS A 112 -7.87 -14.67 -12.71
N ILE A 113 -9.05 -14.03 -12.89
CA ILE A 113 -9.12 -12.69 -13.43
C ILE A 113 -8.56 -11.74 -12.38
N GLN A 114 -7.60 -10.92 -12.78
CA GLN A 114 -7.03 -9.95 -11.88
C GLN A 114 -8.02 -8.81 -11.62
N ASN A 115 -8.11 -8.41 -10.37
CA ASN A 115 -9.03 -7.37 -9.93
C ASN A 115 -8.35 -6.01 -9.84
N TYR A 116 -7.32 -5.78 -10.64
CA TYR A 116 -6.56 -4.53 -10.63
C TYR A 116 -6.62 -3.84 -11.97
N VAL A 117 -6.56 -2.51 -11.95
CA VAL A 117 -6.38 -1.71 -13.16
C VAL A 117 -5.06 -0.98 -13.03
N MET A 118 -4.37 -0.82 -14.16
CA MET A 118 -3.14 -0.03 -14.19
C MET A 118 -3.49 1.44 -14.11
N ILE A 119 -2.77 2.17 -13.26
CA ILE A 119 -2.90 3.63 -13.13
C ILE A 119 -1.58 4.27 -13.49
N THR A 120 -1.60 5.59 -13.66
CA THR A 120 -0.39 6.33 -13.99
C THR A 120 0.44 6.61 -12.74
N GLU A 121 1.71 6.90 -12.95
CA GLU A 121 2.59 7.35 -11.87
C GLU A 121 2.03 8.62 -11.23
N GLU A 122 1.48 9.53 -12.03
CA GLU A 122 0.88 10.77 -11.53
C GLU A 122 -0.29 10.49 -10.59
N GLU A 123 -1.14 9.55 -10.94
CA GLU A 123 -2.25 9.17 -10.08
C GLU A 123 -1.78 8.55 -8.77
N PHE A 124 -0.75 7.71 -8.84
CA PHE A 124 -0.20 7.05 -7.66
C PHE A 124 0.39 8.06 -6.68
N PHE A 125 1.08 9.08 -7.17
CA PHE A 125 1.74 10.08 -6.32
C PHE A 125 0.90 11.33 -6.06
N LYS A 126 -0.35 11.33 -6.42
CA LYS A 126 -1.22 12.46 -6.15
C LYS A 126 -1.35 12.66 -4.63
N PRO A 127 -1.12 13.89 -4.13
CA PRO A 127 -1.23 14.16 -2.69
C PRO A 127 -2.65 14.03 -2.15
#